data_bd42ce18f97831f6f4d376983cb9ede2
#
_entry.id   bd42ce18f97831f6f4d376983cb9ede2
#
_cell.length_a   1.000
_cell.length_b   1.000
_cell.length_c   1.000
_cell.angle_alpha   90.00
_cell.angle_beta   90.00
_cell.angle_gamma   90.00
#
_symmetry.space_group_name_H-M   'P 1'
#
loop_
_entity.id
_entity.type
_entity.pdbx_description
1 polymer ?
#
loop_
_entity_poly.entity_id
_entity_poly.type
_entity_poly.pdbx_seq_one_letter_code
_entity_poly.pdbx_strand_id
1 'polypeptide(L)'
;MTACATETATEGGTGPARDTAHGAAREAARRAEFAITANGAYAARLTLGASPPDGPTTGGYGSAYGGSAYGGGDSGGYGSGCGYGGGSADAWFPERWTLDGPEPYAVPLPLDQPEEPDTDVLPLADGRVLIRRRVADRHDFSLLYPAGRGTGQLPVGAVGCEDEYAELTLLPPSPDGRRAYALSVGAHSTTIWLVAGSAFGPERVAEVPGRCSGGAWLDRTGRILALDREDHDGVVKAVAIDLERGGEATPLLQITDESNDRLLLADPDSGLLLIRSDAPGHDRLGWGVLGSRMPVRFPECLRPGGRTVTPFAVQPGQVLTPESCAVALRIDGVTDNGVAGSWVGVWRPAGRQLHQLPAPDGWLAGAGLWTREGELRLPYATGSVPCGVSRLMAPVDMPLPEPGHGAGAPPEPCPGAGAVPEPCPGAADAPDPVSGPRLSAGPGLSAKPAQPESPGREPYAAPQTPIPCRPIPLQQAPLTDREASG
;
A
#
# COMPACT_ATOMS: atom_id res chain seq x y z
N MET A 1 -49.47 57.13 1.77
CA MET A 1 -48.14 57.25 1.10
C MET A 1 -47.27 56.20 1.73
N THR A 2 -47.15 55.05 1.00
CA THR A 2 -46.47 53.86 1.48
C THR A 2 -45.17 53.71 0.66
N ALA A 3 -44.03 53.78 1.32
CA ALA A 3 -42.75 53.57 0.72
C ALA A 3 -42.37 52.10 0.80
N CYS A 4 -42.17 51.48 -0.38
CA CYS A 4 -41.57 50.14 -0.52
C CYS A 4 -40.06 50.27 -0.40
N ALA A 5 -39.46 49.49 0.51
CA ALA A 5 -38.03 49.27 0.57
C ALA A 5 -37.73 47.98 -0.18
N THR A 6 -36.86 48.05 -1.18
CA THR A 6 -36.30 46.95 -1.94
C THR A 6 -35.04 46.46 -1.21
N GLU A 7 -35.10 45.25 -0.66
CA GLU A 7 -33.93 44.53 -0.20
C GLU A 7 -33.20 43.90 -1.38
N THR A 8 -31.96 44.29 -1.58
CA THR A 8 -31.02 43.66 -2.50
C THR A 8 -30.33 42.52 -1.77
N ALA A 9 -30.68 41.30 -2.17
CA ALA A 9 -29.96 40.09 -1.76
C ALA A 9 -28.56 40.05 -2.41
N THR A 10 -27.54 40.08 -1.59
CA THR A 10 -26.16 39.86 -2.00
C THR A 10 -25.92 38.34 -2.10
N GLU A 11 -25.88 37.82 -3.31
CA GLU A 11 -25.41 36.44 -3.57
C GLU A 11 -23.90 36.38 -3.28
N GLY A 12 -23.54 35.69 -2.21
CA GLY A 12 -22.16 35.33 -1.87
C GLY A 12 -21.68 34.21 -2.78
N GLY A 13 -20.90 34.58 -3.81
CA GLY A 13 -20.21 33.61 -4.65
C GLY A 13 -19.10 32.88 -3.88
N THR A 14 -19.39 31.66 -3.49
CA THR A 14 -18.38 30.70 -3.03
C THR A 14 -18.11 29.69 -4.15
N GLY A 15 -17.17 30.02 -5.05
CA GLY A 15 -16.71 29.00 -5.98
C GLY A 15 -15.54 29.34 -6.78
N PRO A 16 -14.39 29.43 -6.85
CA PRO A 16 -13.43 28.57 -7.57
C PRO A 16 -12.30 27.97 -6.71
N ALA A 17 -12.22 28.29 -5.41
CA ALA A 17 -11.09 27.83 -4.59
C ALA A 17 -11.18 26.33 -4.18
N ARG A 18 -12.37 25.75 -4.16
CA ARG A 18 -12.55 24.31 -3.85
C ARG A 18 -12.20 23.40 -5.03
N ASP A 19 -12.48 23.81 -6.25
CA ASP A 19 -12.17 23.00 -7.45
C ASP A 19 -10.66 22.94 -7.73
N THR A 20 -9.93 24.03 -7.49
CA THR A 20 -8.47 24.05 -7.66
C THR A 20 -7.75 23.22 -6.61
N ALA A 21 -8.21 23.19 -5.36
CA ALA A 21 -7.63 22.37 -4.31
C ALA A 21 -7.90 20.87 -4.54
N HIS A 22 -9.08 20.50 -5.02
CA HIS A 22 -9.41 19.12 -5.42
C HIS A 22 -8.64 18.67 -6.66
N GLY A 23 -8.46 19.54 -7.65
CA GLY A 23 -7.63 19.28 -8.83
C GLY A 23 -6.16 19.06 -8.47
N ALA A 24 -5.58 19.90 -7.63
CA ALA A 24 -4.19 19.77 -7.19
C ALA A 24 -3.97 18.52 -6.31
N ALA A 25 -4.90 18.19 -5.43
CA ALA A 25 -4.83 16.97 -4.61
C ALA A 25 -4.98 15.69 -5.46
N ARG A 26 -5.88 15.70 -6.44
CA ARG A 26 -6.01 14.62 -7.43
C ARG A 26 -4.76 14.47 -8.29
N GLU A 27 -4.15 15.56 -8.72
CA GLU A 27 -2.93 15.56 -9.51
C GLU A 27 -1.73 15.09 -8.68
N ALA A 28 -1.64 15.46 -7.40
CA ALA A 28 -0.62 14.96 -6.48
C ALA A 28 -0.81 13.45 -6.20
N ALA A 29 -2.05 12.97 -6.04
CA ALA A 29 -2.34 11.55 -5.86
C ALA A 29 -2.00 10.73 -7.11
N ARG A 30 -2.28 11.26 -8.30
CA ARG A 30 -1.96 10.58 -9.58
C ARG A 30 -0.48 10.50 -9.91
N ARG A 31 0.33 11.47 -9.49
CA ARG A 31 1.80 11.39 -9.58
C ARG A 31 2.37 10.27 -8.72
N ALA A 32 1.61 9.72 -7.79
CA ALA A 32 2.01 8.66 -6.88
C ALA A 32 1.63 7.25 -7.33
N GLU A 33 0.85 7.09 -8.40
CA GLU A 33 0.39 5.77 -8.85
C GLU A 33 1.40 5.12 -9.81
N PHE A 34 2.51 4.68 -9.23
CA PHE A 34 3.46 3.80 -9.90
C PHE A 34 3.18 2.38 -9.42
N ALA A 35 2.43 1.61 -10.20
CA ALA A 35 2.09 0.24 -9.87
C ALA A 35 3.20 -0.72 -10.28
N ILE A 36 3.58 -1.64 -9.39
CA ILE A 36 4.61 -2.66 -9.62
C ILE A 36 3.96 -4.04 -9.54
N THR A 37 4.26 -4.93 -10.48
CA THR A 37 3.81 -6.33 -10.43
C THR A 37 4.32 -7.04 -9.18
N ALA A 38 3.56 -8.01 -8.67
CA ALA A 38 3.93 -8.74 -7.45
C ALA A 38 5.30 -9.44 -7.53
N ASN A 39 5.73 -9.86 -8.74
CA ASN A 39 7.06 -10.43 -8.98
C ASN A 39 8.16 -9.37 -9.17
N GLY A 40 7.81 -8.09 -9.20
CA GLY A 40 8.75 -6.98 -9.36
C GLY A 40 9.38 -6.83 -10.75
N ALA A 41 8.92 -7.59 -11.76
CA ALA A 41 9.51 -7.57 -13.08
C ALA A 41 9.10 -6.34 -13.90
N TYR A 42 7.85 -5.91 -13.76
CA TYR A 42 7.29 -4.81 -14.52
C TYR A 42 6.61 -3.80 -13.61
N ALA A 43 6.54 -2.56 -14.11
CA ALA A 43 5.72 -1.52 -13.52
C ALA A 43 5.06 -0.68 -14.62
N ALA A 44 4.07 0.09 -14.24
CA ALA A 44 3.40 1.03 -15.13
C ALA A 44 3.01 2.30 -14.40
N ARG A 45 2.95 3.38 -15.15
CA ARG A 45 2.40 4.68 -14.72
C ARG A 45 1.75 5.41 -15.88
N LEU A 46 0.89 6.34 -15.57
CA LEU A 46 0.50 7.39 -16.50
C LEU A 46 1.50 8.54 -16.38
N THR A 47 2.08 8.99 -17.47
CA THR A 47 3.08 10.06 -17.50
C THR A 47 2.70 11.17 -18.45
N LEU A 48 3.17 12.38 -18.14
CA LEU A 48 3.00 13.57 -18.97
C LEU A 48 4.20 13.67 -19.91
N GLY A 49 3.96 13.61 -21.23
CA GLY A 49 4.99 13.75 -22.23
C GLY A 49 5.18 15.20 -22.63
N ALA A 50 6.44 15.63 -22.77
CA ALA A 50 6.72 16.71 -23.71
C ALA A 50 6.58 16.12 -25.11
N SER A 51 5.87 16.80 -26.01
CA SER A 51 5.84 16.40 -27.42
C SER A 51 7.27 16.12 -27.90
N PRO A 52 7.54 14.97 -28.57
CA PRO A 52 8.86 14.73 -29.10
C PRO A 52 9.28 15.95 -29.92
N PRO A 53 10.52 16.45 -29.76
CA PRO A 53 11.01 17.51 -30.62
C PRO A 53 10.81 17.04 -32.06
N ASP A 54 10.18 17.88 -32.87
CA ASP A 54 9.97 17.64 -34.29
C ASP A 54 11.22 16.97 -34.86
N GLY A 55 11.04 15.72 -35.33
CA GLY A 55 12.16 14.98 -35.88
C GLY A 55 12.84 15.81 -36.97
N PRO A 56 14.15 15.66 -37.18
CA PRO A 56 14.86 16.48 -38.14
C PRO A 56 14.09 16.46 -39.45
N THR A 57 13.63 17.61 -39.87
CA THR A 57 13.13 17.86 -41.21
C THR A 57 14.19 17.34 -42.14
N THR A 58 14.00 16.17 -42.75
CA THR A 58 14.81 15.61 -43.78
C THR A 58 14.82 16.63 -44.90
N GLY A 59 15.91 17.40 -44.95
CA GLY A 59 16.18 18.31 -46.03
C GLY A 59 16.06 17.55 -47.35
N GLY A 60 15.08 17.97 -48.16
CA GLY A 60 14.89 17.40 -49.49
C GLY A 60 16.14 17.49 -50.28
N TYR A 61 16.75 16.35 -50.59
CA TYR A 61 17.69 16.26 -51.70
C TYR A 61 16.87 16.42 -52.97
N GLY A 62 16.91 17.64 -53.52
CA GLY A 62 16.40 17.95 -54.83
C GLY A 62 17.13 17.11 -55.86
N SER A 63 16.46 16.13 -56.43
CA SER A 63 16.85 15.49 -57.65
C SER A 63 16.33 16.34 -58.81
N ALA A 64 17.26 17.08 -59.47
CA ALA A 64 17.00 17.80 -60.70
C ALA A 64 16.81 16.76 -61.82
N TYR A 65 15.63 16.61 -62.33
CA TYR A 65 15.36 16.18 -63.70
C TYR A 65 14.26 17.05 -64.29
N GLY A 66 14.66 17.77 -65.35
CA GLY A 66 13.81 18.66 -66.13
C GLY A 66 12.74 17.94 -66.94
N GLY A 67 11.68 18.66 -67.24
CA GLY A 67 10.65 18.19 -68.18
C GLY A 67 9.44 19.07 -68.22
N SER A 68 9.47 20.06 -69.10
CA SER A 68 8.41 20.74 -69.91
C SER A 68 6.98 20.88 -69.39
N ALA A 69 6.57 22.11 -69.54
CA ALA A 69 5.29 22.76 -69.49
C ALA A 69 4.18 22.05 -70.28
N TYR A 70 2.95 22.15 -69.72
CA TYR A 70 1.71 22.58 -70.46
C TYR A 70 0.66 23.07 -69.46
N GLY A 71 0.01 24.11 -69.85
CA GLY A 71 -0.80 25.00 -69.10
C GLY A 71 -2.22 24.60 -68.79
N GLY A 72 -2.87 25.51 -68.04
CA GLY A 72 -4.30 25.82 -68.14
C GLY A 72 -5.20 25.26 -67.07
N GLY A 73 -5.88 26.14 -66.33
CA GLY A 73 -7.12 25.78 -65.65
C GLY A 73 -7.32 26.39 -64.28
N ASP A 74 -7.83 27.59 -64.31
CA ASP A 74 -8.45 28.34 -63.21
C ASP A 74 -9.66 27.58 -62.61
N SER A 75 -9.73 27.36 -61.31
CA SER A 75 -10.99 27.25 -60.56
C SER A 75 -10.74 27.35 -59.07
N GLY A 76 -11.36 28.38 -58.49
CA GLY A 76 -11.32 28.73 -57.06
C GLY A 76 -11.91 27.60 -56.20
N GLY A 77 -11.18 27.30 -55.12
CA GLY A 77 -11.64 26.46 -54.04
C GLY A 77 -11.28 27.10 -52.71
N TYR A 78 -12.29 27.56 -52.00
CA TYR A 78 -12.21 28.07 -50.65
C TYR A 78 -11.75 26.89 -49.73
N GLY A 79 -10.50 26.81 -49.47
CA GLY A 79 -9.92 25.93 -48.45
C GLY A 79 -9.88 26.67 -47.10
N SER A 80 -10.87 26.42 -46.25
CA SER A 80 -10.74 26.71 -44.82
C SER A 80 -9.61 25.88 -44.24
N GLY A 81 -8.42 26.48 -44.14
CA GLY A 81 -7.33 25.91 -43.42
C GLY A 81 -7.62 26.00 -41.91
N CYS A 82 -8.13 24.92 -41.33
CA CYS A 82 -8.05 24.74 -39.89
C CYS A 82 -6.60 24.51 -39.54
N GLY A 83 -5.91 25.57 -39.16
CA GLY A 83 -4.60 25.52 -38.57
C GLY A 83 -4.69 24.87 -37.18
N TYR A 84 -4.44 23.57 -37.13
CA TYR A 84 -4.12 22.91 -35.85
C TYR A 84 -2.66 23.21 -35.52
N GLY A 85 -2.40 24.44 -35.10
CA GLY A 85 -1.16 24.88 -34.50
C GLY A 85 -1.37 25.09 -33.00
N GLY A 86 -1.56 24.03 -32.26
CA GLY A 86 -1.54 24.04 -30.81
C GLY A 86 -0.78 22.80 -30.38
N GLY A 87 0.54 22.91 -30.22
CA GLY A 87 1.34 21.89 -29.57
C GLY A 87 0.78 21.71 -28.16
N SER A 88 0.04 20.62 -27.93
CA SER A 88 -0.40 20.20 -26.60
C SER A 88 0.85 19.79 -25.84
N ALA A 89 1.38 20.72 -25.02
CA ALA A 89 2.54 20.44 -24.17
C ALA A 89 2.26 19.40 -23.06
N ASP A 90 0.98 19.02 -22.89
CA ASP A 90 0.51 18.21 -21.78
C ASP A 90 -0.27 16.96 -22.26
N ALA A 91 0.40 16.11 -23.04
CA ALA A 91 -0.19 14.85 -23.47
C ALA A 91 0.12 13.73 -22.47
N TRP A 92 -0.93 13.15 -21.88
CA TRP A 92 -0.79 11.99 -21.01
C TRP A 92 -0.69 10.71 -21.84
N PHE A 93 0.21 9.79 -21.43
CA PHE A 93 0.32 8.45 -22.03
C PHE A 93 0.81 7.43 -21.00
N PRO A 94 0.45 6.13 -21.16
CA PRO A 94 0.98 5.06 -20.35
C PRO A 94 2.44 4.80 -20.64
N GLU A 95 3.19 4.48 -19.60
CA GLU A 95 4.58 4.09 -19.68
C GLU A 95 4.78 2.76 -18.95
N ARG A 96 5.35 1.77 -19.63
CA ARG A 96 5.74 0.49 -19.03
C ARG A 96 7.20 0.51 -18.66
N TRP A 97 7.51 0.11 -17.45
CA TRP A 97 8.86 -0.08 -16.95
C TRP A 97 9.20 -1.57 -16.89
N THR A 98 10.40 -1.95 -17.30
CA THR A 98 11.00 -3.24 -17.04
C THR A 98 12.03 -3.03 -15.94
N LEU A 99 11.77 -3.60 -14.77
CA LEU A 99 12.58 -3.41 -13.55
C LEU A 99 13.56 -4.55 -13.34
N ASP A 100 13.27 -5.72 -13.91
CA ASP A 100 14.10 -6.91 -13.86
C ASP A 100 15.12 -6.88 -15.01
N GLY A 101 16.36 -7.29 -14.70
CA GLY A 101 17.45 -7.26 -15.65
C GLY A 101 18.63 -6.40 -15.19
N PRO A 102 19.72 -6.35 -16.01
CA PRO A 102 20.93 -5.62 -15.65
C PRO A 102 20.72 -4.11 -15.61
N GLU A 103 19.89 -3.58 -16.52
CA GLU A 103 19.55 -2.17 -16.62
C GLU A 103 18.03 -2.02 -16.73
N PRO A 104 17.39 -1.23 -15.86
CA PRO A 104 15.98 -0.92 -16.01
C PRO A 104 15.77 -0.02 -17.22
N TYR A 105 14.63 -0.18 -17.89
CA TYR A 105 14.23 0.70 -18.98
C TYR A 105 12.74 0.92 -19.03
N ALA A 106 12.35 2.08 -19.54
CA ALA A 106 10.96 2.47 -19.74
C ALA A 106 10.61 2.45 -21.23
N VAL A 107 9.40 2.02 -21.53
CA VAL A 107 8.82 2.04 -22.88
C VAL A 107 7.55 2.83 -22.85
N PRO A 108 7.49 4.00 -23.49
CA PRO A 108 6.25 4.74 -23.66
C PRO A 108 5.28 3.94 -24.54
N LEU A 109 4.00 3.99 -24.18
CA LEU A 109 2.93 3.32 -24.89
C LEU A 109 1.88 4.34 -25.39
N PRO A 110 2.27 5.34 -26.19
CA PRO A 110 1.33 6.30 -26.74
C PRO A 110 0.40 5.63 -27.74
N LEU A 111 -0.82 6.11 -27.80
CA LEU A 111 -1.80 5.82 -28.84
C LEU A 111 -2.01 7.06 -29.72
N ASP A 112 -2.93 6.95 -30.68
CA ASP A 112 -3.22 8.05 -31.63
C ASP A 112 -3.76 9.32 -30.95
N GLN A 113 -4.33 9.16 -29.75
CA GLN A 113 -4.82 10.26 -28.94
C GLN A 113 -4.21 10.22 -27.53
N PRO A 114 -3.98 11.37 -26.91
CA PRO A 114 -3.58 11.44 -25.50
C PRO A 114 -4.62 10.76 -24.60
N GLU A 115 -4.15 10.24 -23.47
CA GLU A 115 -5.04 9.72 -22.44
C GLU A 115 -5.61 10.85 -21.58
N GLU A 116 -6.78 10.59 -21.02
CA GLU A 116 -7.34 11.48 -20.01
C GLU A 116 -6.57 11.36 -18.68
N PRO A 117 -6.47 12.44 -17.90
CA PRO A 117 -5.76 12.39 -16.63
C PRO A 117 -6.33 11.40 -15.61
N ASP A 118 -7.58 10.93 -15.76
CA ASP A 118 -8.24 9.94 -14.89
C ASP A 118 -8.14 8.50 -15.41
N THR A 119 -7.33 8.29 -16.42
CA THR A 119 -7.00 6.96 -16.94
C THR A 119 -6.13 6.22 -15.91
N ASP A 120 -6.57 5.02 -15.49
CA ASP A 120 -5.76 4.15 -14.64
C ASP A 120 -4.96 3.15 -15.46
N VAL A 121 -3.79 2.80 -14.95
CA VAL A 121 -2.90 1.81 -15.56
C VAL A 121 -2.44 0.77 -14.55
N LEU A 122 -2.36 -0.50 -14.97
CA LEU A 122 -1.91 -1.61 -14.13
C LEU A 122 -1.00 -2.55 -14.93
N PRO A 123 0.23 -2.83 -14.45
CA PRO A 123 1.13 -3.76 -15.12
C PRO A 123 0.73 -5.22 -14.87
N LEU A 124 0.90 -6.07 -15.87
CA LEU A 124 0.77 -7.52 -15.76
C LEU A 124 2.15 -8.20 -15.83
N ALA A 125 2.25 -9.40 -15.26
CA ALA A 125 3.51 -10.15 -15.19
C ALA A 125 4.07 -10.59 -16.55
N ASP A 126 3.26 -10.56 -17.60
CA ASP A 126 3.68 -10.81 -18.98
C ASP A 126 4.19 -9.56 -19.71
N GLY A 127 4.27 -8.42 -19.02
CA GLY A 127 4.76 -7.15 -19.55
C GLY A 127 3.73 -6.34 -20.35
N ARG A 128 2.47 -6.78 -20.37
CA ARG A 128 1.37 -5.93 -20.86
C ARG A 128 0.92 -4.97 -19.77
N VAL A 129 0.30 -3.88 -20.19
CA VAL A 129 -0.27 -2.87 -19.30
C VAL A 129 -1.77 -2.82 -19.52
N LEU A 130 -2.55 -3.10 -18.50
CA LEU A 130 -3.99 -2.87 -18.51
C LEU A 130 -4.24 -1.38 -18.36
N ILE A 131 -5.12 -0.85 -19.20
CA ILE A 131 -5.57 0.53 -19.14
C ILE A 131 -7.08 0.56 -18.95
N ARG A 132 -7.56 1.40 -18.04
CA ARG A 132 -8.97 1.69 -17.82
C ARG A 132 -9.28 3.13 -18.25
N ARG A 133 -10.23 3.30 -19.14
CA ARG A 133 -10.74 4.60 -19.60
C ARG A 133 -12.20 4.74 -19.22
N ARG A 134 -12.59 5.91 -18.77
CA ARG A 134 -14.02 6.23 -18.63
C ARG A 134 -14.54 6.75 -19.96
N VAL A 135 -15.56 6.09 -20.52
CA VAL A 135 -16.20 6.47 -21.77
C VAL A 135 -17.70 6.57 -21.53
N ALA A 136 -18.21 7.78 -21.39
CA ALA A 136 -19.61 8.06 -21.07
C ALA A 136 -20.09 7.31 -19.81
N ASP A 137 -20.96 6.31 -19.98
CA ASP A 137 -21.60 5.52 -18.93
C ASP A 137 -20.90 4.18 -18.64
N ARG A 138 -19.67 4.01 -19.09
CA ARG A 138 -18.94 2.76 -18.91
C ARG A 138 -17.44 2.97 -18.74
N HIS A 139 -16.77 1.94 -18.24
CA HIS A 139 -15.32 1.84 -18.17
C HIS A 139 -14.83 0.81 -19.18
N ASP A 140 -14.08 1.25 -20.19
CA ASP A 140 -13.45 0.41 -21.20
C ASP A 140 -12.07 -0.05 -20.74
N PHE A 141 -11.77 -1.34 -20.97
CA PHE A 141 -10.50 -1.96 -20.63
C PHE A 141 -9.77 -2.44 -21.87
N SER A 142 -8.48 -2.17 -21.94
CA SER A 142 -7.61 -2.62 -23.01
C SER A 142 -6.23 -3.02 -22.44
N LEU A 143 -5.57 -3.97 -23.11
CA LEU A 143 -4.19 -4.33 -22.84
C LEU A 143 -3.29 -3.66 -23.85
N LEU A 144 -2.32 -2.89 -23.38
CA LEU A 144 -1.31 -2.23 -24.19
C LEU A 144 0.01 -3.01 -24.13
N TYR A 145 0.73 -3.04 -25.25
CA TYR A 145 2.03 -3.69 -25.34
C TYR A 145 2.87 -3.06 -26.44
N PRO A 146 4.21 -3.10 -26.34
CA PRO A 146 5.08 -2.65 -27.43
C PRO A 146 4.88 -3.51 -28.68
N ALA A 147 4.66 -2.88 -29.83
CA ALA A 147 4.47 -3.55 -31.12
C ALA A 147 5.32 -2.86 -32.19
N GLY A 148 6.48 -3.42 -32.49
CA GLY A 148 7.39 -2.83 -33.46
C GLY A 148 7.83 -1.42 -33.04
N ARG A 149 7.41 -0.40 -33.83
CA ARG A 149 7.71 1.02 -33.56
C ARG A 149 6.58 1.76 -32.81
N GLY A 150 5.50 1.08 -32.47
CA GLY A 150 4.32 1.69 -31.86
C GLY A 150 3.78 0.86 -30.70
N THR A 151 2.56 1.19 -30.32
CA THR A 151 1.80 0.53 -29.26
C THR A 151 0.73 -0.38 -29.87
N GLY A 152 0.76 -1.67 -29.50
CA GLY A 152 -0.36 -2.57 -29.77
C GLY A 152 -1.41 -2.43 -28.68
N GLN A 153 -2.67 -2.52 -29.08
CA GLN A 153 -3.83 -2.47 -28.20
C GLN A 153 -4.72 -3.69 -28.44
N LEU A 154 -5.06 -4.39 -27.36
CA LEU A 154 -6.02 -5.50 -27.37
C LEU A 154 -7.21 -5.11 -26.47
N PRO A 155 -8.40 -4.86 -27.04
CA PRO A 155 -9.59 -4.62 -26.24
C PRO A 155 -9.93 -5.85 -25.39
N VAL A 156 -10.24 -5.63 -24.11
CA VAL A 156 -10.64 -6.68 -23.15
C VAL A 156 -12.16 -6.70 -23.01
N GLY A 157 -12.78 -5.52 -22.97
CA GLY A 157 -14.21 -5.34 -22.80
C GLY A 157 -14.52 -4.11 -21.95
N ALA A 158 -15.75 -4.03 -21.48
CA ALA A 158 -16.24 -2.88 -20.71
C ALA A 158 -17.07 -3.31 -19.51
N VAL A 159 -17.13 -2.46 -18.49
CA VAL A 159 -18.04 -2.52 -17.35
C VAL A 159 -18.92 -1.29 -17.37
N GLY A 160 -20.24 -1.47 -17.41
CA GLY A 160 -21.21 -0.37 -17.34
C GLY A 160 -21.20 0.29 -15.96
N CYS A 161 -21.44 1.59 -15.92
CA CYS A 161 -21.73 2.30 -14.68
C CYS A 161 -23.23 2.14 -14.40
N GLU A 162 -23.59 1.33 -13.40
CA GLU A 162 -24.99 1.15 -12.98
C GLU A 162 -25.57 2.42 -12.35
N ASP A 163 -24.72 3.29 -11.85
CA ASP A 163 -25.04 4.56 -11.23
C ASP A 163 -24.05 5.63 -11.73
N GLU A 164 -24.56 6.84 -12.00
CA GLU A 164 -23.75 7.98 -12.43
C GLU A 164 -22.62 8.32 -11.44
N TYR A 165 -22.83 7.97 -10.17
CA TYR A 165 -21.89 8.19 -9.08
C TYR A 165 -21.03 6.96 -8.74
N ALA A 166 -21.24 5.84 -9.43
CA ALA A 166 -20.42 4.65 -9.19
C ALA A 166 -18.96 4.91 -9.57
N GLU A 167 -18.09 4.82 -8.60
CA GLU A 167 -16.65 4.92 -8.79
C GLU A 167 -16.07 3.53 -9.04
N LEU A 168 -15.36 3.37 -10.15
CA LEU A 168 -14.64 2.14 -10.45
C LEU A 168 -13.13 2.39 -10.30
N THR A 169 -12.48 1.59 -9.42
CA THR A 169 -11.05 1.71 -9.11
C THR A 169 -10.36 0.37 -9.36
N LEU A 170 -9.19 0.39 -10.00
CA LEU A 170 -8.36 -0.81 -10.14
C LEU A 170 -7.80 -1.23 -8.79
N LEU A 171 -7.83 -2.53 -8.50
CA LEU A 171 -7.14 -3.12 -7.35
C LEU A 171 -5.64 -3.27 -7.61
N PRO A 172 -4.81 -3.33 -6.57
CA PRO A 172 -3.38 -3.62 -6.74
C PRO A 172 -3.13 -4.88 -7.57
N PRO A 173 -1.99 -4.98 -8.26
CA PRO A 173 -1.63 -6.15 -9.07
C PRO A 173 -1.85 -7.45 -8.29
N SER A 174 -2.53 -8.41 -8.92
CA SER A 174 -2.76 -9.71 -8.29
C SER A 174 -1.44 -10.44 -8.02
N PRO A 175 -1.37 -11.28 -6.98
CA PRO A 175 -0.15 -12.03 -6.66
C PRO A 175 0.33 -12.94 -7.77
N ASP A 176 -0.58 -13.49 -8.58
CA ASP A 176 -0.25 -14.32 -9.75
C ASP A 176 0.21 -13.50 -10.96
N GLY A 177 -0.01 -12.17 -10.94
CA GLY A 177 0.36 -11.22 -11.98
C GLY A 177 -0.37 -11.41 -13.31
N ARG A 178 -1.35 -12.30 -13.39
CA ARG A 178 -2.08 -12.63 -14.63
C ARG A 178 -3.46 -12.05 -14.69
N ARG A 179 -4.06 -11.82 -13.51
CA ARG A 179 -5.41 -11.30 -13.35
C ARG A 179 -5.37 -9.86 -12.90
N ALA A 180 -6.36 -9.11 -13.29
CA ALA A 180 -6.58 -7.76 -12.78
C ALA A 180 -8.02 -7.64 -12.32
N TYR A 181 -8.20 -6.97 -11.19
CA TYR A 181 -9.49 -6.78 -10.56
C TYR A 181 -9.79 -5.29 -10.38
N ALA A 182 -11.07 -4.98 -10.28
CA ALA A 182 -11.56 -3.64 -10.00
C ALA A 182 -12.70 -3.68 -8.99
N LEU A 183 -12.84 -2.60 -8.23
CA LEU A 183 -13.99 -2.34 -7.36
C LEU A 183 -14.92 -1.33 -8.04
N SER A 184 -16.19 -1.68 -8.17
CA SER A 184 -17.27 -0.75 -8.50
C SER A 184 -18.05 -0.46 -7.22
N VAL A 185 -17.90 0.75 -6.70
CA VAL A 185 -18.46 1.15 -5.39
C VAL A 185 -19.77 1.88 -5.65
N GLY A 186 -20.88 1.21 -5.36
CA GLY A 186 -22.23 1.79 -5.41
C GLY A 186 -22.67 2.38 -4.08
N ALA A 187 -23.94 2.81 -4.01
CA ALA A 187 -24.49 3.42 -2.81
C ALA A 187 -24.63 2.43 -1.63
N HIS A 188 -24.97 1.15 -1.92
CA HIS A 188 -25.31 0.14 -0.91
C HIS A 188 -24.46 -1.12 -0.97
N SER A 189 -23.75 -1.34 -2.05
CA SER A 189 -22.89 -2.50 -2.24
C SER A 189 -21.68 -2.13 -3.09
N THR A 190 -20.66 -2.97 -2.99
CA THR A 190 -19.44 -2.89 -3.79
C THR A 190 -19.31 -4.17 -4.59
N THR A 191 -19.19 -4.04 -5.90
CA THR A 191 -18.99 -5.18 -6.82
C THR A 191 -17.51 -5.33 -7.13
N ILE A 192 -17.02 -6.57 -7.04
CA ILE A 192 -15.66 -6.95 -7.43
C ILE A 192 -15.71 -7.55 -8.83
N TRP A 193 -14.97 -6.95 -9.75
CA TRP A 193 -14.86 -7.36 -11.14
C TRP A 193 -13.50 -7.97 -11.43
N LEU A 194 -13.44 -9.11 -12.10
CA LEU A 194 -12.26 -9.59 -12.81
C LEU A 194 -12.24 -8.91 -14.17
N VAL A 195 -11.39 -7.91 -14.36
CA VAL A 195 -11.38 -7.06 -15.56
C VAL A 195 -10.36 -7.49 -16.60
N ALA A 196 -9.37 -8.34 -16.24
CA ALA A 196 -8.47 -9.01 -17.17
C ALA A 196 -8.05 -10.37 -16.62
N GLY A 197 -7.83 -11.33 -17.54
CA GLY A 197 -7.44 -12.70 -17.19
C GLY A 197 -8.58 -13.71 -17.27
N SER A 198 -9.82 -13.27 -17.59
CA SER A 198 -10.92 -14.14 -17.93
C SER A 198 -10.92 -14.49 -19.44
N ALA A 199 -11.73 -15.48 -19.83
CA ALA A 199 -11.80 -15.94 -21.23
C ALA A 199 -12.68 -15.01 -22.11
N PHE A 200 -13.67 -14.32 -21.52
CA PHE A 200 -14.74 -13.64 -22.26
C PHE A 200 -14.86 -12.13 -21.96
N GLY A 201 -13.85 -11.54 -21.32
CA GLY A 201 -13.89 -10.14 -20.93
C GLY A 201 -14.20 -9.96 -19.43
N PRO A 202 -14.60 -8.75 -18.98
CA PRO A 202 -14.88 -8.48 -17.59
C PRO A 202 -15.99 -9.36 -17.01
N GLU A 203 -15.75 -9.96 -15.84
CA GLU A 203 -16.69 -10.84 -15.15
C GLU A 203 -16.94 -10.34 -13.73
N ARG A 204 -18.20 -10.34 -13.29
CA ARG A 204 -18.54 -10.08 -11.88
C ARG A 204 -18.16 -11.30 -11.04
N VAL A 205 -17.22 -11.11 -10.11
CA VAL A 205 -16.74 -12.18 -9.25
C VAL A 205 -17.51 -12.23 -7.95
N ALA A 206 -17.78 -11.07 -7.36
CA ALA A 206 -18.42 -10.99 -6.05
C ALA A 206 -19.16 -9.67 -5.88
N GLU A 207 -20.12 -9.67 -4.95
CA GLU A 207 -20.77 -8.47 -4.46
C GLU A 207 -20.77 -8.46 -2.94
N VAL A 208 -20.29 -7.36 -2.35
CA VAL A 208 -20.15 -7.18 -0.92
C VAL A 208 -21.09 -6.08 -0.45
N PRO A 209 -21.97 -6.33 0.51
CA PRO A 209 -22.81 -5.29 1.10
C PRO A 209 -21.97 -4.19 1.76
N GLY A 210 -22.34 -2.93 1.52
CA GLY A 210 -21.64 -1.75 2.04
C GLY A 210 -20.65 -1.18 1.03
N ARG A 211 -20.12 0.00 1.38
CA ARG A 211 -19.12 0.68 0.59
C ARG A 211 -17.74 0.17 0.97
N CYS A 212 -17.00 -0.33 0.00
CA CYS A 212 -15.64 -0.83 0.25
C CYS A 212 -14.60 0.05 -0.43
N SER A 213 -13.42 0.11 0.17
CA SER A 213 -12.25 0.83 -0.33
C SER A 213 -10.97 0.04 -0.03
N GLY A 214 -9.82 0.54 -0.47
CA GLY A 214 -8.55 -0.12 -0.27
C GLY A 214 -8.38 -1.34 -1.17
N GLY A 215 -7.67 -2.34 -0.68
CA GLY A 215 -7.41 -3.60 -1.37
C GLY A 215 -6.01 -4.11 -1.06
N ALA A 216 -5.93 -5.26 -0.37
CA ALA A 216 -4.67 -5.95 -0.11
C ALA A 216 -4.86 -7.46 -0.25
N TRP A 217 -3.94 -8.11 -0.93
CA TRP A 217 -3.98 -9.56 -1.10
C TRP A 217 -3.43 -10.24 0.16
N LEU A 218 -4.19 -11.21 0.72
CA LEU A 218 -3.83 -11.94 1.93
C LEU A 218 -3.15 -13.28 1.65
N ASP A 219 -3.21 -13.76 0.42
CA ASP A 219 -2.56 -15.00 -0.01
C ASP A 219 -1.90 -14.86 -1.39
N ARG A 220 -1.01 -15.78 -1.72
CA ARG A 220 -0.27 -15.78 -3.00
C ARG A 220 -1.09 -16.24 -4.20
N THR A 221 -2.23 -16.86 -3.98
CA THR A 221 -3.08 -17.37 -5.07
C THR A 221 -4.02 -16.29 -5.61
N GLY A 222 -4.18 -15.18 -4.86
CA GLY A 222 -5.13 -14.12 -5.19
C GLY A 222 -6.57 -14.53 -4.94
N ARG A 223 -6.79 -15.46 -4.01
CA ARG A 223 -8.12 -15.92 -3.60
C ARG A 223 -8.72 -15.02 -2.53
N ILE A 224 -7.92 -14.64 -1.53
CA ILE A 224 -8.41 -13.84 -0.41
C ILE A 224 -7.97 -12.39 -0.56
N LEU A 225 -8.95 -11.52 -0.69
CA LEU A 225 -8.78 -10.07 -0.81
C LEU A 225 -9.25 -9.41 0.48
N ALA A 226 -8.44 -8.56 1.08
CA ALA A 226 -8.86 -7.69 2.17
C ALA A 226 -9.36 -6.35 1.63
N LEU A 227 -10.49 -5.88 2.14
CA LEU A 227 -11.09 -4.57 1.85
C LEU A 227 -11.44 -3.86 3.14
N ASP A 228 -11.43 -2.54 3.10
CA ASP A 228 -11.95 -1.67 4.14
C ASP A 228 -13.42 -1.39 3.85
N ARG A 229 -14.33 -1.93 4.65
CA ARG A 229 -15.78 -1.80 4.50
C ARG A 229 -16.32 -0.77 5.49
N GLU A 230 -16.99 0.23 4.96
CA GLU A 230 -17.77 1.21 5.71
C GLU A 230 -19.14 0.63 6.02
N ASP A 231 -19.54 0.65 7.29
CA ASP A 231 -20.86 0.26 7.72
C ASP A 231 -21.86 1.43 7.61
N HIS A 232 -23.12 1.19 8.01
CA HIS A 232 -24.19 2.18 7.93
C HIS A 232 -24.02 3.37 8.90
N ASP A 233 -23.19 3.22 9.94
CA ASP A 233 -22.84 4.27 10.91
C ASP A 233 -21.59 5.06 10.49
N GLY A 234 -20.98 4.71 9.34
CA GLY A 234 -19.78 5.33 8.80
C GLY A 234 -18.50 4.82 9.44
N VAL A 235 -18.56 3.78 10.27
CA VAL A 235 -17.39 3.14 10.87
C VAL A 235 -16.76 2.18 9.86
N VAL A 236 -15.44 2.26 9.72
CA VAL A 236 -14.71 1.44 8.75
C VAL A 236 -14.03 0.26 9.42
N LYS A 237 -14.28 -0.95 8.91
CA LYS A 237 -13.66 -2.19 9.36
C LYS A 237 -13.04 -2.95 8.20
N ALA A 238 -11.86 -3.54 8.42
CA ALA A 238 -11.28 -4.40 7.42
C ALA A 238 -11.95 -5.79 7.43
N VAL A 239 -12.30 -6.26 6.23
CA VAL A 239 -12.93 -7.56 5.98
C VAL A 239 -12.10 -8.37 4.99
N ALA A 240 -12.08 -9.69 5.13
CA ALA A 240 -11.50 -10.60 4.17
C ALA A 240 -12.60 -11.19 3.29
N ILE A 241 -12.40 -11.15 1.98
CA ILE A 241 -13.33 -11.59 0.96
C ILE A 241 -12.75 -12.82 0.26
N ASP A 242 -13.46 -13.95 0.31
CA ASP A 242 -13.09 -15.15 -0.43
C ASP A 242 -13.70 -15.12 -1.84
N LEU A 243 -12.87 -14.83 -2.84
CA LEU A 243 -13.32 -14.69 -4.23
C LEU A 243 -13.76 -16.03 -4.84
N GLU A 244 -13.26 -17.17 -4.37
CA GLU A 244 -13.68 -18.49 -4.85
C GLU A 244 -14.99 -18.97 -4.23
N ARG A 245 -15.41 -18.34 -3.11
CA ARG A 245 -16.69 -18.60 -2.46
C ARG A 245 -17.76 -17.53 -2.76
N GLY A 246 -17.68 -16.89 -3.92
CA GLY A 246 -18.67 -15.92 -4.35
C GLY A 246 -18.68 -14.62 -3.53
N GLY A 247 -17.55 -14.28 -2.90
CA GLY A 247 -17.43 -13.03 -2.13
C GLY A 247 -17.87 -13.16 -0.68
N GLU A 248 -17.81 -14.36 -0.09
CA GLU A 248 -18.04 -14.52 1.35
C GLU A 248 -17.13 -13.58 2.13
N ALA A 249 -17.74 -12.65 2.88
CA ALA A 249 -17.04 -11.65 3.67
C ALA A 249 -16.94 -12.10 5.13
N THR A 250 -15.72 -12.12 5.67
CA THR A 250 -15.45 -12.41 7.07
C THR A 250 -14.74 -11.23 7.73
N PRO A 251 -15.04 -10.90 9.00
CA PRO A 251 -14.30 -9.88 9.72
C PRO A 251 -12.82 -10.21 9.79
N LEU A 252 -11.96 -9.26 9.39
CA LEU A 252 -10.51 -9.42 9.45
C LEU A 252 -9.91 -8.62 10.61
N LEU A 253 -10.29 -7.36 10.73
CA LEU A 253 -9.74 -6.45 11.71
C LEU A 253 -10.87 -5.65 12.34
N GLN A 254 -11.01 -5.81 13.67
CA GLN A 254 -11.95 -5.07 14.50
C GLN A 254 -11.31 -4.89 15.88
N ILE A 255 -10.72 -3.72 16.14
CA ILE A 255 -9.98 -3.46 17.38
C ILE A 255 -10.94 -3.06 18.50
N THR A 256 -11.81 -2.10 18.22
CA THR A 256 -12.98 -1.76 19.06
C THR A 256 -14.22 -1.64 18.17
N ASP A 257 -15.40 -1.58 18.73
CA ASP A 257 -16.62 -1.45 17.94
C ASP A 257 -16.70 -0.10 17.22
N GLU A 258 -16.19 0.95 17.85
CA GLU A 258 -16.30 2.34 17.40
C GLU A 258 -15.10 2.82 16.56
N SER A 259 -13.97 2.08 16.58
CA SER A 259 -12.75 2.51 15.87
C SER A 259 -12.83 2.29 14.36
N ASN A 260 -12.16 3.16 13.60
CA ASN A 260 -11.89 2.95 12.19
C ASN A 260 -10.62 2.11 12.05
N ASP A 261 -10.76 0.90 11.49
CA ASP A 261 -9.68 -0.08 11.40
C ASP A 261 -9.44 -0.42 9.94
N ARG A 262 -8.39 0.16 9.34
CA ARG A 262 -8.04 0.02 7.93
C ARG A 262 -6.80 -0.84 7.73
N LEU A 263 -6.81 -1.68 6.71
CA LEU A 263 -5.63 -2.42 6.28
C LEU A 263 -4.90 -1.66 5.17
N LEU A 264 -3.68 -1.24 5.43
CA LEU A 264 -2.87 -0.49 4.47
C LEU A 264 -2.01 -1.40 3.59
N LEU A 265 -1.46 -2.48 4.15
CA LEU A 265 -0.55 -3.38 3.47
C LEU A 265 -0.53 -4.75 4.14
N ALA A 266 -0.44 -5.80 3.37
CA ALA A 266 -0.28 -7.16 3.84
C ALA A 266 0.87 -7.86 3.09
N ASP A 267 1.61 -8.71 3.80
CA ASP A 267 2.55 -9.63 3.17
C ASP A 267 1.93 -11.04 3.14
N PRO A 268 1.63 -11.58 1.95
CA PRO A 268 1.02 -12.90 1.81
C PRO A 268 1.89 -14.06 2.31
N ASP A 269 3.20 -13.85 2.50
CA ASP A 269 4.14 -14.89 2.93
C ASP A 269 4.15 -15.06 4.43
N SER A 270 4.37 -13.97 5.15
CA SER A 270 4.51 -13.97 6.60
C SER A 270 3.20 -13.73 7.31
N GLY A 271 2.17 -13.24 6.60
CA GLY A 271 0.94 -12.78 7.19
C GLY A 271 1.08 -11.46 7.96
N LEU A 272 2.19 -10.72 7.79
CA LEU A 272 2.35 -9.41 8.41
C LEU A 272 1.32 -8.43 7.85
N LEU A 273 0.60 -7.75 8.74
CA LEU A 273 -0.40 -6.74 8.41
C LEU A 273 0.05 -5.38 8.94
N LEU A 274 0.04 -4.37 8.09
CA LEU A 274 0.21 -2.96 8.45
C LEU A 274 -1.17 -2.30 8.42
N ILE A 275 -1.56 -1.71 9.51
CA ILE A 275 -2.91 -1.18 9.70
C ILE A 275 -2.86 0.28 10.13
N ARG A 276 -3.98 0.95 9.95
CA ARG A 276 -4.24 2.27 10.51
C ARG A 276 -5.51 2.21 11.33
N SER A 277 -5.45 2.72 12.55
CA SER A 277 -6.60 2.74 13.46
C SER A 277 -6.57 3.91 14.41
N ASP A 278 -7.75 4.39 14.76
CA ASP A 278 -7.97 5.41 15.81
C ASP A 278 -8.33 4.82 17.19
N ALA A 279 -8.35 3.48 17.31
CA ALA A 279 -8.60 2.79 18.58
C ALA A 279 -7.72 3.27 19.76
N PRO A 280 -6.46 3.69 19.59
CA PRO A 280 -5.67 4.29 20.67
C PRO A 280 -6.08 5.73 21.06
N GLY A 281 -7.20 6.23 20.55
CA GLY A 281 -7.72 7.58 20.80
C GLY A 281 -7.32 8.61 19.74
N HIS A 282 -6.50 8.24 18.77
CA HIS A 282 -6.15 9.04 17.60
C HIS A 282 -5.59 8.13 16.51
N ASP A 283 -5.62 8.60 15.27
CA ASP A 283 -5.15 7.84 14.10
C ASP A 283 -3.67 7.45 14.20
N ARG A 284 -3.38 6.15 14.13
CA ARG A 284 -2.03 5.57 14.29
C ARG A 284 -1.77 4.40 13.36
N LEU A 285 -0.52 4.26 12.96
CA LEU A 285 -0.03 3.03 12.36
C LEU A 285 0.16 1.96 13.42
N GLY A 286 -0.35 0.77 13.11
CA GLY A 286 -0.19 -0.43 13.90
C GLY A 286 0.23 -1.61 13.02
N TRP A 287 0.52 -2.73 13.65
CA TRP A 287 0.81 -3.96 12.97
C TRP A 287 0.28 -5.18 13.73
N GLY A 288 0.04 -6.23 13.00
CA GLY A 288 -0.36 -7.52 13.50
C GLY A 288 0.06 -8.63 12.56
N VAL A 289 -0.24 -9.87 12.92
CA VAL A 289 0.03 -11.04 12.09
C VAL A 289 -1.27 -11.80 11.87
N LEU A 290 -1.57 -12.09 10.62
CA LEU A 290 -2.77 -12.82 10.22
C LEU A 290 -2.83 -14.18 10.93
N GLY A 291 -3.99 -14.50 11.49
CA GLY A 291 -4.17 -15.73 12.26
C GLY A 291 -3.54 -15.75 13.65
N SER A 292 -2.84 -14.69 14.05
CA SER A 292 -2.28 -14.57 15.40
C SER A 292 -3.36 -14.19 16.41
N ARG A 293 -3.23 -14.73 17.64
CA ARG A 293 -4.06 -14.32 18.79
C ARG A 293 -3.48 -13.11 19.54
N MET A 294 -2.32 -12.65 19.12
CA MET A 294 -1.70 -11.47 19.72
C MET A 294 -2.46 -10.21 19.31
N PRO A 295 -2.65 -9.24 20.22
CA PRO A 295 -3.30 -7.99 19.88
C PRO A 295 -2.46 -7.17 18.89
N VAL A 296 -3.12 -6.30 18.15
CA VAL A 296 -2.47 -5.29 17.32
C VAL A 296 -1.57 -4.40 18.18
N ARG A 297 -0.39 -4.06 17.68
CA ARG A 297 0.60 -3.22 18.35
C ARG A 297 0.73 -1.90 17.61
N PHE A 298 0.83 -0.80 18.36
CA PHE A 298 0.98 0.57 17.86
C PHE A 298 2.32 1.17 18.33
N PRO A 299 3.42 0.96 17.60
CA PRO A 299 4.73 1.44 18.00
C PRO A 299 4.82 2.97 17.98
N GLU A 300 5.39 3.56 19.04
CA GLU A 300 5.60 5.01 19.10
C GLU A 300 6.60 5.51 18.05
N CYS A 301 7.57 4.69 17.67
CA CYS A 301 8.56 5.06 16.65
C CYS A 301 7.93 5.32 15.27
N LEU A 302 6.74 4.79 14.99
CA LEU A 302 6.02 5.05 13.74
C LEU A 302 5.22 6.37 13.77
N ARG A 303 5.41 7.19 14.80
CA ARG A 303 4.80 8.51 14.96
C ARG A 303 5.86 9.62 15.05
N PRO A 304 6.65 9.86 14.01
CA PRO A 304 7.56 11.00 14.01
C PRO A 304 6.75 12.30 14.04
N GLY A 305 7.06 13.18 15.00
CA GLY A 305 6.28 14.41 15.22
C GLY A 305 6.16 15.26 13.95
N GLY A 306 4.93 15.70 13.63
CA GLY A 306 4.66 16.59 12.49
C GLY A 306 4.86 15.97 11.10
N ARG A 307 4.96 14.65 10.98
CA ARG A 307 5.17 13.94 9.71
C ARG A 307 4.12 12.85 9.51
N THR A 308 3.76 12.63 8.26
CA THR A 308 2.87 11.53 7.87
C THR A 308 3.71 10.33 7.43
N VAL A 309 3.33 9.14 7.91
CA VAL A 309 4.03 7.89 7.59
C VAL A 309 3.06 6.96 6.87
N THR A 310 3.46 6.45 5.71
CA THR A 310 2.65 5.55 4.88
C THR A 310 3.47 4.33 4.46
N PRO A 311 3.07 3.10 4.80
CA PRO A 311 3.77 1.90 4.35
C PRO A 311 3.52 1.66 2.85
N PHE A 312 4.56 1.21 2.12
CA PHE A 312 4.43 0.92 0.69
C PHE A 312 5.02 -0.43 0.26
N ALA A 313 5.90 -1.05 1.05
CA ALA A 313 6.42 -2.38 0.72
C ALA A 313 6.84 -3.15 1.98
N VAL A 314 6.67 -4.49 1.94
CA VAL A 314 7.13 -5.42 2.98
C VAL A 314 8.12 -6.40 2.37
N GLN A 315 9.19 -6.73 3.10
CA GLN A 315 10.17 -7.73 2.70
C GLN A 315 9.53 -9.12 2.66
N PRO A 316 9.49 -9.79 1.49
CA PRO A 316 8.86 -11.11 1.36
C PRO A 316 9.74 -12.23 1.93
N GLY A 317 9.13 -13.39 2.18
CA GLY A 317 9.83 -14.63 2.47
C GLY A 317 10.20 -14.88 3.92
N GLN A 318 9.82 -14.02 4.86
CA GLN A 318 10.07 -14.18 6.29
C GLN A 318 8.94 -14.97 6.99
N VAL A 319 8.61 -16.15 6.46
CA VAL A 319 7.41 -16.92 6.84
C VAL A 319 7.34 -17.26 8.32
N LEU A 320 8.46 -17.62 8.93
CA LEU A 320 8.52 -18.04 10.35
C LEU A 320 8.70 -16.89 11.34
N THR A 321 9.12 -15.74 10.87
CA THR A 321 9.46 -14.58 11.71
C THR A 321 8.89 -13.29 11.11
N PRO A 322 7.55 -13.12 11.11
CA PRO A 322 6.91 -11.92 10.57
C PRO A 322 7.46 -10.61 11.15
N GLU A 323 7.89 -10.67 12.41
CA GLU A 323 8.47 -9.53 13.12
C GLU A 323 9.85 -9.08 12.57
N SER A 324 10.50 -9.96 11.81
CA SER A 324 11.80 -9.66 11.18
C SER A 324 11.67 -9.02 9.80
N CYS A 325 10.46 -9.01 9.21
CA CYS A 325 10.20 -8.37 7.92
C CYS A 325 10.60 -6.89 7.96
N ALA A 326 11.41 -6.46 7.01
CA ALA A 326 11.63 -5.04 6.80
C ALA A 326 10.42 -4.42 6.10
N VAL A 327 9.93 -3.32 6.64
CA VAL A 327 8.83 -2.52 6.08
C VAL A 327 9.40 -1.22 5.55
N ALA A 328 9.13 -0.91 4.30
CA ALA A 328 9.45 0.38 3.70
C ALA A 328 8.28 1.34 3.89
N LEU A 329 8.61 2.55 4.32
CA LEU A 329 7.67 3.60 4.68
C LEU A 329 8.03 4.87 3.92
N ARG A 330 7.03 5.54 3.38
CA ARG A 330 7.14 6.92 2.93
C ARG A 330 6.88 7.84 4.12
N ILE A 331 7.79 8.77 4.34
CA ILE A 331 7.68 9.78 5.41
C ILE A 331 7.56 11.13 4.73
N ASP A 332 6.40 11.77 4.84
CA ASP A 332 6.17 13.09 4.30
C ASP A 332 6.18 14.12 5.41
N GLY A 333 6.78 15.27 5.14
CA GLY A 333 6.85 16.35 6.11
C GLY A 333 7.50 17.59 5.53
N VAL A 334 7.76 18.54 6.40
CA VAL A 334 8.43 19.79 6.04
C VAL A 334 9.87 19.71 6.54
N THR A 335 10.83 20.08 5.70
CA THR A 335 12.24 20.22 6.08
C THR A 335 12.42 21.41 7.01
N ASP A 336 13.55 21.51 7.68
CA ASP A 336 13.90 22.66 8.54
C ASP A 336 13.88 24.00 7.80
N ASN A 337 14.01 23.97 6.48
CA ASN A 337 13.93 25.14 5.60
C ASN A 337 12.50 25.47 5.12
N GLY A 338 11.47 24.79 5.65
CA GLY A 338 10.08 25.01 5.28
C GLY A 338 9.65 24.41 3.93
N VAL A 339 10.48 23.56 3.31
CA VAL A 339 10.17 22.91 2.04
C VAL A 339 9.57 21.54 2.30
N ALA A 340 8.46 21.22 1.63
CA ALA A 340 7.88 19.89 1.67
C ALA A 340 8.85 18.87 1.08
N GLY A 341 9.00 17.74 1.74
CA GLY A 341 9.90 16.67 1.31
C GLY A 341 9.37 15.29 1.70
N SER A 342 9.88 14.29 1.00
CA SER A 342 9.60 12.88 1.28
C SER A 342 10.91 12.14 1.55
N TRP A 343 10.89 11.26 2.54
CA TRP A 343 12.02 10.40 2.91
C TRP A 343 11.59 8.93 2.87
N VAL A 344 12.56 8.07 2.78
CA VAL A 344 12.37 6.63 2.91
C VAL A 344 12.55 6.23 4.37
N GLY A 345 11.55 5.60 4.95
CA GLY A 345 11.64 4.95 6.25
C GLY A 345 11.88 3.46 6.10
N VAL A 346 12.71 2.89 6.96
CA VAL A 346 12.84 1.43 7.11
C VAL A 346 12.61 1.07 8.56
N TRP A 347 11.70 0.12 8.78
CA TRP A 347 11.33 -0.33 10.11
C TRP A 347 11.11 -1.84 10.12
N ARG A 348 11.36 -2.48 11.27
CA ARG A 348 10.98 -3.88 11.53
C ARG A 348 10.11 -3.97 12.77
N PRO A 349 9.06 -4.83 12.77
CA PRO A 349 8.24 -5.04 13.96
C PRO A 349 9.01 -5.46 15.22
N ALA A 350 10.08 -6.25 15.08
CA ALA A 350 10.95 -6.62 16.17
C ALA A 350 11.81 -5.45 16.69
N GLY A 351 12.08 -4.46 15.82
CA GLY A 351 12.87 -3.28 16.12
C GLY A 351 12.04 -2.18 16.79
N ARG A 352 12.72 -1.31 17.53
CA ARG A 352 12.10 -0.13 18.16
C ARG A 352 12.49 1.17 17.47
N GLN A 353 13.22 1.07 16.35
CA GLN A 353 13.77 2.21 15.63
C GLN A 353 13.17 2.32 14.24
N LEU A 354 12.80 3.54 13.88
CA LEU A 354 12.48 3.92 12.51
C LEU A 354 13.73 4.57 11.91
N HIS A 355 14.35 3.88 10.95
CA HIS A 355 15.48 4.41 10.21
C HIS A 355 14.96 5.33 9.10
N GLN A 356 15.29 6.61 9.17
CA GLN A 356 14.95 7.58 8.13
C GLN A 356 16.16 7.78 7.22
N LEU A 357 15.95 7.61 5.92
CA LEU A 357 16.98 7.67 4.89
C LEU A 357 16.60 8.70 3.84
N PRO A 358 17.55 9.39 3.20
CA PRO A 358 17.25 10.27 2.09
C PRO A 358 16.65 9.45 0.94
N ALA A 359 15.60 9.97 0.32
CA ALA A 359 15.07 9.42 -0.91
C ALA A 359 16.03 9.73 -2.08
N PRO A 360 16.16 8.85 -3.08
CA PRO A 360 16.90 9.18 -4.29
C PRO A 360 16.23 10.34 -5.04
N ASP A 361 17.02 11.16 -5.71
CA ASP A 361 16.50 12.24 -6.54
C ASP A 361 15.55 11.68 -7.60
N GLY A 362 14.38 12.31 -7.74
CA GLY A 362 13.35 11.86 -8.67
C GLY A 362 12.65 10.55 -8.27
N TRP A 363 12.76 10.12 -7.00
CA TRP A 363 12.03 8.96 -6.51
C TRP A 363 10.53 9.07 -6.81
N LEU A 364 9.96 8.00 -7.34
CA LEU A 364 8.53 7.88 -7.51
C LEU A 364 7.93 7.56 -6.14
N ALA A 365 7.65 8.64 -5.39
CA ALA A 365 7.40 8.59 -3.96
C ALA A 365 6.27 7.62 -3.60
N GLY A 366 6.56 6.68 -2.68
CA GLY A 366 5.63 5.63 -2.30
C GLY A 366 5.71 4.37 -3.16
N ALA A 367 6.58 4.35 -4.18
CA ALA A 367 6.84 3.17 -4.98
C ALA A 367 8.16 2.50 -4.59
N GLY A 368 8.16 1.18 -4.56
CA GLY A 368 9.33 0.37 -4.27
C GLY A 368 8.97 -1.07 -3.96
N LEU A 369 9.97 -1.92 -3.97
CA LEU A 369 9.80 -3.33 -3.62
C LEU A 369 11.03 -3.85 -2.88
N TRP A 370 10.82 -4.80 -1.99
CA TRP A 370 11.87 -5.55 -1.32
C TRP A 370 12.21 -6.83 -2.06
N THR A 371 13.49 -7.15 -2.13
CA THR A 371 13.91 -8.53 -2.41
C THR A 371 13.87 -9.37 -1.15
N ARG A 372 13.91 -10.69 -1.29
CA ARG A 372 13.97 -11.62 -0.14
C ARG A 372 15.23 -11.42 0.70
N GLU A 373 16.31 -10.99 0.08
CA GLU A 373 17.61 -10.76 0.68
C GLU A 373 17.70 -9.45 1.48
N GLY A 374 16.64 -8.63 1.45
CA GLY A 374 16.57 -7.37 2.19
C GLY A 374 17.16 -6.17 1.43
N GLU A 375 17.19 -6.22 0.10
CA GLU A 375 17.47 -5.07 -0.75
C GLU A 375 16.16 -4.36 -1.10
N LEU A 376 16.04 -3.08 -0.77
CA LEU A 376 14.94 -2.21 -1.19
C LEU A 376 15.30 -1.58 -2.54
N ARG A 377 14.45 -1.78 -3.52
CA ARG A 377 14.54 -1.20 -4.86
C ARG A 377 13.56 -0.06 -4.99
N LEU A 378 14.08 1.14 -5.27
CA LEU A 378 13.31 2.37 -5.36
C LEU A 378 13.37 2.91 -6.80
N PRO A 379 12.26 2.87 -7.56
CA PRO A 379 12.21 3.42 -8.91
C PRO A 379 12.31 4.96 -8.85
N TYR A 380 13.08 5.54 -9.75
CA TYR A 380 13.23 6.99 -9.86
C TYR A 380 13.32 7.43 -11.32
N ALA A 381 12.95 8.68 -11.58
CA ALA A 381 13.08 9.30 -12.89
C ALA A 381 13.56 10.74 -12.72
N THR A 382 14.61 11.10 -13.47
CA THR A 382 15.15 12.47 -13.55
C THR A 382 15.24 12.91 -15.00
N GLY A 383 15.52 14.18 -15.24
CA GLY A 383 15.71 14.68 -16.59
C GLY A 383 16.89 14.04 -17.33
N SER A 384 17.91 13.54 -16.60
CA SER A 384 19.07 12.84 -17.16
C SER A 384 18.93 11.31 -17.18
N VAL A 385 18.12 10.73 -16.28
CA VAL A 385 17.87 9.31 -16.18
C VAL A 385 16.35 9.10 -16.16
N PRO A 386 15.73 8.86 -17.31
CA PRO A 386 14.27 8.74 -17.42
C PRO A 386 13.70 7.49 -16.74
N CYS A 387 14.56 6.47 -16.51
CA CYS A 387 14.19 5.25 -15.83
C CYS A 387 15.39 4.73 -15.05
N GLY A 388 15.28 4.67 -13.73
CA GLY A 388 16.34 4.18 -12.85
C GLY A 388 15.75 3.43 -11.65
N VAL A 389 16.57 2.56 -11.05
CA VAL A 389 16.25 1.86 -9.80
C VAL A 389 17.41 2.03 -8.84
N SER A 390 17.16 2.76 -7.76
CA SER A 390 18.11 2.87 -6.65
C SER A 390 17.99 1.66 -5.75
N ARG A 391 19.10 1.16 -5.24
CA ARG A 391 19.19 -0.04 -4.40
C ARG A 391 19.68 0.34 -3.01
N LEU A 392 18.99 -0.12 -1.99
CA LEU A 392 19.27 0.19 -0.60
C LEU A 392 19.20 -1.08 0.22
N MET A 393 20.25 -1.42 0.94
CA MET A 393 20.19 -2.51 1.91
C MET A 393 19.48 -2.06 3.19
N ALA A 394 18.62 -2.94 3.72
CA ALA A 394 17.92 -2.65 4.96
C ALA A 394 18.94 -2.40 6.09
N PRO A 395 18.84 -1.28 6.82
CA PRO A 395 19.66 -1.05 8.01
C PRO A 395 19.50 -2.19 9.02
N VAL A 396 20.57 -2.53 9.71
CA VAL A 396 20.53 -3.47 10.83
C VAL A 396 20.22 -2.67 12.08
N ASP A 397 19.24 -3.13 12.87
CA ASP A 397 18.93 -2.51 14.14
C ASP A 397 20.14 -2.65 15.08
N MET A 398 20.67 -1.52 15.56
CA MET A 398 21.70 -1.52 16.57
C MET A 398 21.08 -1.97 17.89
N PRO A 399 21.69 -2.94 18.62
CA PRO A 399 21.23 -3.26 19.95
C PRO A 399 21.29 -1.98 20.81
N LEU A 400 20.15 -1.63 21.42
CA LEU A 400 20.13 -0.55 22.39
C LEU A 400 21.13 -0.93 23.49
N PRO A 401 22.02 -0.01 23.91
CA PRO A 401 22.83 -0.25 25.08
C PRO A 401 21.90 -0.60 26.24
N GLU A 402 22.09 -1.75 26.83
CA GLU A 402 21.35 -2.12 28.04
C GLU A 402 21.42 -0.94 29.01
N PRO A 403 20.27 -0.52 29.63
CA PRO A 403 20.34 0.48 30.68
C PRO A 403 21.31 -0.06 31.70
N GLY A 404 22.51 0.54 31.74
CA GLY A 404 23.58 0.09 32.59
C GLY A 404 23.03 -0.12 33.99
N HIS A 405 23.11 -1.34 34.49
CA HIS A 405 22.99 -1.60 35.91
C HIS A 405 23.94 -0.63 36.55
N GLY A 406 23.37 0.32 37.31
CA GLY A 406 24.07 1.48 37.82
C GLY A 406 25.50 1.13 38.24
N ALA A 407 26.44 1.86 37.66
CA ALA A 407 27.79 1.93 38.21
C ALA A 407 27.60 2.24 39.68
N GLY A 408 27.81 1.20 40.51
CA GLY A 408 27.86 1.37 41.94
C GLY A 408 28.81 2.53 42.22
N ALA A 409 28.32 3.51 42.96
CA ALA A 409 29.14 4.59 43.46
C ALA A 409 30.43 3.99 44.04
N PRO A 410 31.60 4.55 43.74
CA PRO A 410 32.83 4.09 44.37
C PRO A 410 32.67 4.17 45.88
N PRO A 411 33.10 3.15 46.66
CA PRO A 411 33.03 3.21 48.11
C PRO A 411 33.86 4.38 48.60
N GLU A 412 33.28 5.25 49.42
CA GLU A 412 33.99 6.30 50.12
C GLU A 412 35.12 5.70 50.96
N PRO A 413 36.31 6.30 51.00
CA PRO A 413 37.40 5.81 51.81
C PRO A 413 37.10 6.07 53.29
N CYS A 414 36.98 5.01 54.08
CA CYS A 414 36.98 5.10 55.52
C CYS A 414 38.37 5.59 56.04
N PRO A 415 38.43 6.55 56.94
CA PRO A 415 39.68 6.96 57.54
C PRO A 415 40.05 6.09 58.76
N GLY A 416 41.25 5.54 58.76
CA GLY A 416 41.96 5.29 60.02
C GLY A 416 42.37 3.87 60.39
N ALA A 417 43.66 3.77 60.56
CA ALA A 417 44.44 2.89 61.46
C ALA A 417 44.76 1.45 61.01
N GLY A 418 45.93 1.16 60.52
CA GLY A 418 47.10 0.81 61.28
C GLY A 418 47.16 -0.61 61.80
N ALA A 419 48.11 -1.37 61.22
CA ALA A 419 48.87 -2.50 61.73
C ALA A 419 48.80 -3.78 60.87
N VAL A 420 49.99 -4.03 60.34
CA VAL A 420 50.41 -5.32 59.77
C VAL A 420 50.62 -6.26 61.00
N PRO A 421 50.37 -7.57 60.89
CA PRO A 421 51.49 -8.49 60.71
C PRO A 421 51.31 -9.69 59.78
N GLU A 422 52.44 -10.22 59.46
CA GLU A 422 52.93 -11.24 58.55
C GLU A 422 52.28 -12.65 58.57
N PRO A 423 52.69 -13.54 57.66
CA PRO A 423 52.02 -14.68 57.18
C PRO A 423 52.43 -16.02 57.85
N CYS A 424 51.58 -17.04 57.69
CA CYS A 424 52.04 -18.43 57.78
C CYS A 424 51.20 -19.37 56.89
N PRO A 425 51.87 -20.46 56.48
CA PRO A 425 51.49 -21.24 55.27
C PRO A 425 50.83 -22.59 55.60
N GLY A 426 50.30 -23.23 54.57
CA GLY A 426 50.02 -24.68 54.64
C GLY A 426 48.78 -25.11 53.91
N ALA A 427 48.98 -25.57 52.74
CA ALA A 427 48.80 -26.94 52.23
C ALA A 427 47.40 -27.55 52.16
N ALA A 428 47.13 -27.88 50.97
CA ALA A 428 46.78 -29.21 50.47
C ALA A 428 45.29 -29.64 50.41
N ASP A 429 44.98 -30.05 49.19
CA ASP A 429 44.20 -31.22 48.73
C ASP A 429 42.69 -31.10 48.44
N ALA A 430 42.44 -31.32 47.16
CA ALA A 430 41.22 -31.82 46.58
C ALA A 430 40.93 -33.25 47.01
N PRO A 431 39.73 -33.83 46.87
CA PRO A 431 39.26 -34.33 45.55
C PRO A 431 37.74 -34.26 45.26
N ASP A 432 37.43 -34.28 43.97
CA ASP A 432 36.23 -34.82 43.36
C ASP A 432 36.08 -36.34 43.56
N PRO A 433 35.05 -36.99 42.99
CA PRO A 433 33.63 -36.79 42.77
C PRO A 433 32.80 -37.97 43.38
N VAL A 434 31.44 -38.02 43.21
CA VAL A 434 30.68 -39.27 43.00
C VAL A 434 29.20 -39.03 42.66
N SER A 435 28.78 -39.78 41.70
CA SER A 435 27.49 -40.00 41.04
C SER A 435 26.31 -40.46 41.91
N GLY A 436 25.09 -40.07 41.48
CA GLY A 436 23.78 -40.68 41.43
C GLY A 436 23.21 -41.52 42.58
N PRO A 437 22.01 -41.97 42.61
CA PRO A 437 21.16 -42.38 41.52
C PRO A 437 19.64 -42.09 41.66
N ARG A 438 18.92 -42.50 40.62
CA ARG A 438 17.48 -42.60 40.39
C ARG A 438 16.66 -43.29 41.48
N LEU A 439 15.32 -43.05 41.41
CA LEU A 439 14.13 -43.92 41.55
C LEU A 439 13.03 -43.16 42.28
N SER A 440 11.71 -43.24 42.05
CA SER A 440 10.77 -44.05 41.32
C SER A 440 9.39 -43.69 41.82
N ALA A 441 8.45 -43.55 40.89
CA ALA A 441 7.05 -43.96 40.87
C ALA A 441 6.04 -43.74 42.02
N GLY A 442 4.95 -43.07 41.71
CA GLY A 442 3.54 -43.39 41.71
C GLY A 442 2.77 -43.63 43.02
N PRO A 443 1.45 -43.93 42.99
CA PRO A 443 0.33 -43.11 42.51
C PRO A 443 -0.79 -42.97 43.59
N GLY A 444 -1.90 -42.25 43.31
CA GLY A 444 -3.13 -42.56 44.04
C GLY A 444 -4.12 -41.43 44.27
N LEU A 445 -5.18 -41.47 43.50
CA LEU A 445 -6.61 -41.49 43.83
C LEU A 445 -7.26 -40.29 44.56
N SER A 446 -8.17 -39.61 43.82
CA SER A 446 -9.64 -39.65 43.99
C SER A 446 -10.25 -38.78 45.10
N ALA A 447 -11.10 -37.84 44.68
CA ALA A 447 -12.53 -37.78 44.98
C ALA A 447 -13.13 -36.35 44.90
N LYS A 448 -14.18 -36.28 44.07
CA LYS A 448 -15.23 -35.21 44.11
C LYS A 448 -16.19 -35.54 45.27
N PRO A 449 -16.88 -34.58 45.90
CA PRO A 449 -18.31 -34.40 45.55
C PRO A 449 -18.91 -32.99 45.60
N ALA A 450 -19.84 -32.76 44.66
CA ALA A 450 -21.25 -32.37 44.80
C ALA A 450 -21.65 -31.02 45.47
N GLN A 451 -22.47 -30.32 44.69
CA GLN A 451 -23.34 -29.15 45.00
C GLN A 451 -24.35 -29.41 46.09
N PRO A 452 -25.03 -28.34 46.67
CA PRO A 452 -26.39 -28.10 46.24
C PRO A 452 -26.80 -26.58 46.07
N GLU A 453 -27.99 -26.46 45.46
CA GLU A 453 -28.70 -25.32 44.88
C GLU A 453 -29.28 -24.29 45.90
N SER A 454 -29.37 -23.04 45.42
CA SER A 454 -30.36 -21.94 45.44
C SER A 454 -31.31 -21.74 46.67
N PRO A 455 -32.01 -20.58 46.90
CA PRO A 455 -32.45 -19.51 45.97
C PRO A 455 -32.44 -18.03 46.49
N GLY A 456 -32.51 -17.08 45.54
CA GLY A 456 -33.34 -15.89 45.64
C GLY A 456 -32.89 -14.65 46.41
N ARG A 457 -32.53 -13.55 45.71
CA ARG A 457 -33.07 -12.20 45.90
C ARG A 457 -32.38 -11.20 44.95
N GLU A 458 -33.11 -10.63 44.02
CA GLU A 458 -32.86 -9.28 43.46
C GLU A 458 -33.25 -8.21 44.52
N PRO A 459 -32.96 -6.90 44.35
CA PRO A 459 -32.18 -6.11 43.41
C PRO A 459 -31.33 -4.99 44.08
N TYR A 460 -30.41 -4.36 43.41
CA TYR A 460 -30.21 -2.90 43.38
C TYR A 460 -29.06 -2.57 42.44
N ALA A 461 -29.32 -1.72 41.44
CA ALA A 461 -28.35 -1.20 40.51
C ALA A 461 -27.29 -0.36 41.22
N ALA A 462 -26.01 -0.71 41.01
CA ALA A 462 -24.85 0.11 41.32
C ALA A 462 -24.27 0.70 40.03
N PRO A 463 -23.67 1.90 40.05
CA PRO A 463 -23.20 2.59 38.86
C PRO A 463 -22.09 1.79 38.15
N GLN A 464 -22.27 1.60 36.86
CA GLN A 464 -21.31 0.89 36.01
C GLN A 464 -20.02 1.70 35.89
N THR A 465 -18.94 1.18 36.43
CA THR A 465 -17.58 1.58 36.07
C THR A 465 -17.31 1.20 34.61
N PRO A 466 -16.68 2.06 33.81
CA PRO A 466 -16.37 1.71 32.42
C PRO A 466 -15.47 0.48 32.40
N ILE A 467 -15.92 -0.54 31.68
CA ILE A 467 -15.16 -1.77 31.42
C ILE A 467 -14.00 -1.36 30.51
N PRO A 468 -12.73 -1.61 30.91
CA PRO A 468 -11.62 -1.36 29.98
C PRO A 468 -11.81 -2.25 28.75
N CYS A 469 -11.93 -1.62 27.56
CA CYS A 469 -12.00 -2.30 26.28
C CYS A 469 -10.76 -3.19 26.11
N ARG A 470 -10.95 -4.50 26.14
CA ARG A 470 -9.89 -5.45 25.80
C ARG A 470 -9.75 -5.45 24.28
N PRO A 471 -8.52 -5.30 23.73
CA PRO A 471 -8.29 -5.46 22.30
C PRO A 471 -8.78 -6.83 21.82
N ILE A 472 -9.53 -6.85 20.74
CA ILE A 472 -9.98 -8.10 20.12
C ILE A 472 -8.82 -8.65 19.29
N PRO A 473 -8.44 -9.94 19.42
CA PRO A 473 -7.41 -10.57 18.61
C PRO A 473 -7.76 -10.52 17.11
N LEU A 474 -6.76 -10.43 16.23
CA LEU A 474 -6.95 -10.59 14.79
C LEU A 474 -7.67 -11.91 14.50
N GLN A 475 -8.79 -11.83 13.82
CA GLN A 475 -9.56 -13.01 13.44
C GLN A 475 -8.89 -13.72 12.26
N GLN A 476 -8.99 -15.06 12.22
CA GLN A 476 -8.45 -15.84 11.12
C GLN A 476 -9.34 -15.65 9.88
N ALA A 477 -8.79 -15.10 8.81
CA ALA A 477 -9.35 -15.33 7.48
C ALA A 477 -9.22 -16.85 7.13
N PRO A 478 -10.18 -17.43 6.41
CA PRO A 478 -10.14 -18.86 6.08
C PRO A 478 -9.03 -19.16 5.06
N LEU A 479 -7.80 -19.34 5.55
CA LEU A 479 -6.60 -19.54 4.72
C LEU A 479 -6.21 -21.03 4.53
N THR A 480 -6.89 -21.97 5.19
CA THR A 480 -6.51 -23.38 5.11
C THR A 480 -7.61 -24.20 4.47
N ASP A 481 -7.23 -24.92 3.40
CA ASP A 481 -7.96 -26.08 2.92
C ASP A 481 -8.03 -27.11 4.06
N ARG A 482 -9.21 -27.30 4.59
CA ARG A 482 -9.49 -28.50 5.37
C ARG A 482 -9.64 -29.61 4.35
N GLU A 483 -8.59 -30.39 4.12
CA GLU A 483 -8.70 -31.67 3.44
C GLU A 483 -9.86 -32.43 4.09
N ALA A 484 -10.92 -32.61 3.32
CA ALA A 484 -12.00 -33.49 3.67
C ALA A 484 -11.47 -34.91 3.54
N SER A 485 -11.01 -35.51 4.64
CA SER A 485 -10.88 -36.94 4.76
C SER A 485 -12.29 -37.49 4.95
N GLY A 486 -12.79 -38.10 3.89
CA GLY A 486 -13.96 -38.95 3.88
C GLY A 486 -13.60 -40.33 3.33
#